data_2b185a627647da0a9ae67e8635faa502
#
_entry.id   2b185a627647da0a9ae67e8635faa502
#
_cell.length_a   1.000
_cell.length_b   1.000
_cell.length_c   1.000
_cell.angle_alpha   90.00
_cell.angle_beta   90.00
_cell.angle_gamma   90.00
#
_symmetry.space_group_name_H-M   'P 1'
#
loop_
_entity.id
_entity.type
_entity.pdbx_description
1 polymer ?
#
loop_
_entity_poly.entity_id
_entity_poly.type
_entity_poly.pdbx_seq_one_letter_code
_entity_poly.pdbx_strand_id
1 'polypeptide(L)'
;MKAKSKQPERSFPFLRINEREGKPRKRGLTEIRGPYYSVVGRRYLEDLFETMGAYVDSLKFAGGSFTLMPEKAVREIVDLCHKHDVLVSTGGFIERVLVQGGDAVRQYITECKKLGFDIIEISAGFISIPTDDWLRLIELVRKSGLKAKPEVGIQFGAGGATSAAELEAEGTRDPNWAIAQAKRFLDAGAEIIMIESEGITENVDRWRTEVPARLIDEIGTEKLMFEAADPDVFAWYIKNYGADVNLFIDHSQIIQLECLRAGIWGTKSLWGRVVTYKESRE
;
A
#
# COMPACT_ATOMS: atom_id res chain seq x y z
N MET A 1 -21.90 -20.17 3.28
CA MET A 1 -20.82 -20.65 4.18
C MET A 1 -19.59 -19.79 3.88
N LYS A 2 -19.11 -18.96 4.83
CA LYS A 2 -17.84 -18.23 4.64
C LYS A 2 -16.72 -19.28 4.63
N ALA A 3 -15.94 -19.32 3.56
CA ALA A 3 -14.75 -20.16 3.51
C ALA A 3 -13.87 -19.81 4.72
N LYS A 4 -13.53 -20.79 5.53
CA LYS A 4 -12.53 -20.59 6.61
C LYS A 4 -11.23 -20.23 5.92
N SER A 5 -10.69 -19.04 6.21
CA SER A 5 -9.37 -18.65 5.76
C SER A 5 -8.37 -19.69 6.23
N LYS A 6 -7.73 -20.38 5.31
CA LYS A 6 -6.68 -21.34 5.66
C LYS A 6 -5.46 -20.53 6.12
N GLN A 7 -4.99 -20.82 7.33
CA GLN A 7 -3.64 -20.41 7.74
C GLN A 7 -2.63 -21.04 6.77
N PRO A 8 -1.57 -20.30 6.39
CA PRO A 8 -0.54 -20.87 5.54
C PRO A 8 0.10 -22.07 6.22
N GLU A 9 0.35 -23.13 5.45
CA GLU A 9 1.12 -24.27 5.92
C GLU A 9 2.54 -23.83 6.27
N ARG A 10 3.03 -24.25 7.43
CA ARG A 10 4.36 -23.88 7.94
C ARG A 10 5.21 -25.11 8.17
N SER A 11 6.50 -25.02 7.88
CA SER A 11 7.46 -26.11 8.08
C SER A 11 7.60 -26.53 9.56
N PHE A 12 7.37 -25.60 10.50
CA PHE A 12 7.50 -25.84 11.94
C PHE A 12 6.20 -25.43 12.66
N PRO A 13 5.08 -26.16 12.48
CA PRO A 13 3.77 -25.76 13.01
C PRO A 13 3.69 -25.77 14.54
N PHE A 14 4.59 -26.49 15.21
CA PHE A 14 4.65 -26.55 16.68
C PHE A 14 5.21 -25.27 17.33
N LEU A 15 5.91 -24.41 16.56
CA LEU A 15 6.41 -23.14 17.07
C LEU A 15 5.28 -22.13 17.18
N ARG A 16 5.17 -21.50 18.35
CA ARG A 16 4.23 -20.39 18.52
C ARG A 16 4.76 -19.13 17.87
N ILE A 17 3.93 -18.48 17.09
CA ILE A 17 4.18 -17.19 16.46
C ILE A 17 2.96 -16.30 16.62
N ASN A 18 3.13 -14.99 16.43
CA ASN A 18 1.98 -14.10 16.32
C ASN A 18 1.13 -14.51 15.11
N GLU A 19 -0.16 -14.76 15.36
CA GLU A 19 -1.08 -15.14 14.32
C GLU A 19 -1.58 -13.91 13.57
N ARG A 20 -1.69 -14.05 12.25
CA ARG A 20 -2.37 -13.08 11.38
C ARG A 20 -3.70 -13.62 10.91
N GLU A 21 -4.60 -12.71 10.55
CA GLU A 21 -5.82 -13.09 9.84
C GLU A 21 -5.45 -13.72 8.49
N GLY A 22 -6.19 -14.74 8.08
CA GLY A 22 -6.07 -15.27 6.73
C GLY A 22 -6.74 -14.34 5.71
N LYS A 23 -6.41 -14.51 4.43
CA LYS A 23 -7.03 -13.74 3.33
C LYS A 23 -8.51 -14.12 3.12
N PRO A 24 -9.36 -13.20 2.69
CA PRO A 24 -9.11 -11.76 2.60
C PRO A 24 -9.12 -11.10 3.99
N ARG A 25 -8.07 -10.38 4.32
CA ARG A 25 -7.92 -9.70 5.61
C ARG A 25 -8.30 -8.23 5.51
N LYS A 26 -8.60 -7.62 6.66
CA LYS A 26 -9.00 -6.19 6.74
C LYS A 26 -7.93 -5.31 7.37
N ARG A 27 -6.94 -5.89 8.04
CA ARG A 27 -5.85 -5.23 8.74
C ARG A 27 -4.58 -6.06 8.65
N GLY A 28 -3.45 -5.44 8.88
CA GLY A 28 -2.17 -6.06 8.63
C GLY A 28 -1.96 -6.33 7.14
N LEU A 29 -2.57 -5.54 6.26
CA LEU A 29 -2.40 -5.66 4.82
C LEU A 29 -0.96 -5.41 4.44
N THR A 30 -0.47 -6.18 3.48
CA THR A 30 0.82 -5.97 2.85
C THR A 30 0.64 -5.77 1.36
N GLU A 31 0.94 -4.57 0.89
CA GLU A 31 1.10 -4.27 -0.53
C GLU A 31 2.59 -4.34 -0.87
N ILE A 32 2.94 -5.02 -1.95
CA ILE A 32 4.32 -5.09 -2.43
C ILE A 32 4.50 -4.25 -3.69
N ARG A 33 5.68 -3.64 -3.83
CA ARG A 33 6.08 -2.97 -5.06
C ARG A 33 6.31 -4.00 -6.15
N GLY A 34 5.66 -3.83 -7.28
CA GLY A 34 5.85 -4.61 -8.49
C GLY A 34 6.96 -4.06 -9.39
N PRO A 35 6.84 -4.24 -10.72
CA PRO A 35 7.85 -3.76 -11.66
C PRO A 35 8.07 -2.24 -11.58
N TYR A 36 9.26 -1.79 -11.21
CA TYR A 36 9.70 -0.40 -11.24
C TYR A 36 11.23 -0.31 -11.18
N TYR A 37 11.84 -0.50 -10.00
CA TYR A 37 13.31 -0.44 -9.86
C TYR A 37 14.02 -1.66 -10.44
N SER A 38 13.29 -2.74 -10.63
CA SER A 38 13.80 -3.99 -11.20
C SER A 38 12.76 -4.65 -12.09
N VAL A 39 13.20 -5.55 -12.95
CA VAL A 39 12.30 -6.36 -13.77
C VAL A 39 11.67 -7.44 -12.90
N VAL A 40 10.51 -7.12 -12.30
CA VAL A 40 9.70 -8.07 -11.54
C VAL A 40 8.72 -8.73 -12.50
N GLY A 41 9.17 -9.79 -13.16
CA GLY A 41 8.35 -10.53 -14.12
C GLY A 41 7.60 -11.69 -13.46
N ARG A 42 6.74 -12.37 -14.28
CA ARG A 42 5.91 -13.48 -13.85
C ARG A 42 6.68 -14.56 -13.08
N ARG A 43 7.87 -14.98 -13.57
CA ARG A 43 8.63 -16.08 -12.95
C ARG A 43 9.10 -15.74 -11.54
N TYR A 44 9.59 -14.52 -11.33
CA TYR A 44 9.98 -14.03 -10.02
C TYR A 44 8.77 -13.99 -9.05
N LEU A 45 7.64 -13.48 -9.54
CA LEU A 45 6.42 -13.41 -8.73
C LEU A 45 5.84 -14.80 -8.44
N GLU A 46 6.00 -15.77 -9.34
CA GLU A 46 5.61 -17.17 -9.14
C GLU A 46 6.36 -17.75 -7.94
N ASP A 47 7.69 -17.64 -7.91
CA ASP A 47 8.53 -18.07 -6.78
C ASP A 47 8.14 -17.34 -5.47
N LEU A 48 7.90 -16.03 -5.54
CA LEU A 48 7.49 -15.23 -4.39
C LEU A 48 6.14 -15.68 -3.84
N PHE A 49 5.14 -15.89 -4.71
CA PHE A 49 3.79 -16.22 -4.27
C PHE A 49 3.67 -17.69 -3.83
N GLU A 50 4.44 -18.62 -4.38
CA GLU A 50 4.50 -20.00 -3.90
C GLU A 50 5.03 -20.09 -2.47
N THR A 51 5.93 -19.19 -2.07
CA THR A 51 6.56 -19.18 -0.75
C THR A 51 5.89 -18.23 0.24
N MET A 52 5.60 -17.00 -0.18
CA MET A 52 5.15 -15.89 0.68
C MET A 52 3.78 -15.31 0.28
N GLY A 53 3.13 -15.85 -0.75
CA GLY A 53 1.87 -15.31 -1.28
C GLY A 53 0.74 -15.21 -0.26
N ALA A 54 0.72 -16.10 0.75
CA ALA A 54 -0.25 -16.02 1.84
C ALA A 54 -0.15 -14.72 2.66
N TYR A 55 0.96 -14.01 2.56
CA TYR A 55 1.24 -12.79 3.31
C TYR A 55 1.14 -11.51 2.47
N VAL A 56 0.96 -11.63 1.15
CA VAL A 56 0.81 -10.49 0.23
C VAL A 56 -0.66 -10.28 -0.10
N ASP A 57 -1.18 -9.07 0.08
CA ASP A 57 -2.59 -8.71 -0.15
C ASP A 57 -2.78 -7.96 -1.46
N SER A 58 -1.80 -7.16 -1.87
CA SER A 58 -1.82 -6.47 -3.17
C SER A 58 -0.41 -6.26 -3.74
N LEU A 59 -0.36 -6.09 -5.06
CA LEU A 59 0.83 -5.72 -5.83
C LEU A 59 0.58 -4.39 -6.51
N LYS A 60 1.47 -3.40 -6.29
CA LYS A 60 1.42 -2.08 -6.90
C LYS A 60 2.38 -2.02 -8.09
N PHE A 61 1.88 -1.83 -9.31
CA PHE A 61 2.71 -1.38 -10.42
C PHE A 61 3.10 0.08 -10.20
N ALA A 62 4.34 0.33 -9.85
CA ALA A 62 4.80 1.70 -9.58
C ALA A 62 5.24 2.42 -10.88
N GLY A 63 5.22 3.76 -10.84
CA GLY A 63 5.73 4.62 -11.90
C GLY A 63 5.10 4.45 -13.28
N GLY A 64 3.93 3.81 -13.38
CA GLY A 64 3.29 3.54 -14.67
C GLY A 64 4.02 2.51 -15.53
N SER A 65 4.88 1.67 -14.95
CA SER A 65 5.73 0.68 -15.64
C SER A 65 4.93 -0.23 -16.60
N PHE A 66 3.68 -0.55 -16.24
CA PHE A 66 2.78 -1.37 -17.08
C PHE A 66 2.51 -0.77 -18.46
N THR A 67 2.64 0.55 -18.63
CA THR A 67 2.43 1.21 -19.92
C THR A 67 3.55 0.93 -20.93
N LEU A 68 4.71 0.51 -20.45
CA LEU A 68 5.86 0.13 -21.28
C LEU A 68 5.95 -1.37 -21.52
N MET A 69 5.16 -2.16 -20.78
CA MET A 69 5.17 -3.62 -20.90
C MET A 69 4.22 -4.09 -22.01
N PRO A 70 4.53 -5.22 -22.69
CA PRO A 70 3.56 -5.85 -23.56
C PRO A 70 2.27 -6.20 -22.80
N GLU A 71 1.10 -5.96 -23.37
CA GLU A 71 -0.19 -6.26 -22.75
C GLU A 71 -0.26 -7.68 -22.19
N LYS A 72 0.25 -8.65 -22.95
CA LYS A 72 0.31 -10.07 -22.53
C LYS A 72 1.08 -10.23 -21.21
N ALA A 73 2.21 -9.55 -21.06
CA ALA A 73 3.02 -9.65 -19.82
C ALA A 73 2.30 -9.05 -18.62
N VAL A 74 1.59 -7.92 -18.81
CA VAL A 74 0.77 -7.32 -17.74
C VAL A 74 -0.34 -8.28 -17.32
N ARG A 75 -1.09 -8.86 -18.28
CA ARG A 75 -2.15 -9.84 -18.00
C ARG A 75 -1.63 -11.07 -17.26
N GLU A 76 -0.50 -11.63 -17.69
CA GLU A 76 0.10 -12.80 -17.03
C GLU A 76 0.47 -12.53 -15.57
N ILE A 77 0.92 -11.30 -15.24
CA ILE A 77 1.17 -10.88 -13.85
C ILE A 77 -0.14 -10.72 -13.08
N VAL A 78 -1.14 -10.05 -13.67
CA VAL A 78 -2.45 -9.88 -13.05
C VAL A 78 -3.12 -11.23 -12.76
N ASP A 79 -3.15 -12.12 -13.73
CA ASP A 79 -3.74 -13.47 -13.57
C ASP A 79 -3.02 -14.27 -12.49
N LEU A 80 -1.69 -14.16 -12.42
CA LEU A 80 -0.89 -14.79 -11.36
C LEU A 80 -1.23 -14.23 -9.98
N CYS A 81 -1.35 -12.91 -9.86
CA CYS A 81 -1.77 -12.26 -8.62
C CYS A 81 -3.13 -12.79 -8.16
N HIS A 82 -4.11 -12.79 -9.05
CA HIS A 82 -5.47 -13.28 -8.74
C HIS A 82 -5.49 -14.76 -8.36
N LYS A 83 -4.67 -15.61 -9.00
CA LYS A 83 -4.52 -17.02 -8.61
C LYS A 83 -4.11 -17.20 -7.14
N HIS A 84 -3.40 -16.21 -6.59
CA HIS A 84 -2.91 -16.21 -5.20
C HIS A 84 -3.71 -15.27 -4.28
N ASP A 85 -4.92 -14.85 -4.68
CA ASP A 85 -5.76 -13.89 -3.92
C ASP A 85 -5.01 -12.58 -3.60
N VAL A 86 -4.24 -12.06 -4.56
CA VAL A 86 -3.51 -10.79 -4.49
C VAL A 86 -4.17 -9.80 -5.43
N LEU A 87 -4.60 -8.65 -4.89
CA LEU A 87 -5.15 -7.57 -5.70
C LEU A 87 -4.05 -6.81 -6.45
N VAL A 88 -4.41 -6.17 -7.56
CA VAL A 88 -3.45 -5.43 -8.39
C VAL A 88 -3.79 -3.94 -8.44
N SER A 89 -2.82 -3.09 -8.11
CA SER A 89 -2.91 -1.63 -8.06
C SER A 89 -2.07 -0.97 -9.16
N THR A 90 -2.56 0.16 -9.69
CA THR A 90 -1.87 0.93 -10.74
C THR A 90 -0.74 1.80 -10.23
N GLY A 91 -0.64 2.02 -8.90
CA GLY A 91 0.17 3.12 -8.38
C GLY A 91 -0.36 4.49 -8.86
N GLY A 92 0.38 5.56 -8.56
CA GLY A 92 -0.01 6.96 -8.79
C GLY A 92 0.02 7.42 -10.26
N PHE A 93 0.09 6.54 -11.25
CA PHE A 93 0.21 6.91 -12.67
C PHE A 93 -0.97 7.77 -13.19
N ILE A 94 -2.08 7.80 -12.49
CA ILE A 94 -3.24 8.62 -12.86
C ILE A 94 -2.89 10.11 -12.96
N GLU A 95 -1.89 10.61 -12.26
CA GLU A 95 -1.41 12.00 -12.38
C GLU A 95 -0.98 12.33 -13.81
N ARG A 96 -0.24 11.41 -14.44
CA ARG A 96 0.15 11.56 -15.85
C ARG A 96 -1.05 11.56 -16.80
N VAL A 97 -2.11 10.85 -16.44
CA VAL A 97 -3.33 10.76 -17.24
C VAL A 97 -4.21 11.99 -17.05
N LEU A 98 -4.31 12.53 -15.82
CA LEU A 98 -5.10 13.70 -15.50
C LEU A 98 -4.70 14.93 -16.34
N VAL A 99 -3.40 15.13 -16.59
CA VAL A 99 -2.93 16.26 -17.43
C VAL A 99 -3.31 16.11 -18.90
N GLN A 100 -3.85 14.96 -19.34
CA GLN A 100 -4.34 14.74 -20.70
C GLN A 100 -5.85 14.98 -20.82
N GLY A 101 -6.53 15.28 -19.71
CA GLY A 101 -7.96 15.61 -19.68
C GLY A 101 -8.89 14.44 -19.39
N GLY A 102 -10.17 14.78 -19.20
CA GLY A 102 -11.18 13.86 -18.67
C GLY A 102 -11.49 12.65 -19.58
N ASP A 103 -11.34 12.76 -20.88
CA ASP A 103 -11.53 11.62 -21.80
C ASP A 103 -10.42 10.59 -21.62
N ALA A 104 -9.17 11.04 -21.47
CA ALA A 104 -8.05 10.15 -21.18
C ALA A 104 -8.24 9.43 -19.85
N VAL A 105 -8.76 10.11 -18.82
CA VAL A 105 -9.07 9.51 -17.51
C VAL A 105 -10.12 8.40 -17.67
N ARG A 106 -11.22 8.64 -18.37
CA ARG A 106 -12.25 7.62 -18.60
C ARG A 106 -11.72 6.42 -19.39
N GLN A 107 -10.92 6.68 -20.41
CA GLN A 107 -10.28 5.62 -21.18
C GLN A 107 -9.31 4.81 -20.31
N TYR A 108 -8.47 5.48 -19.53
CA TYR A 108 -7.53 4.83 -18.61
C TYR A 108 -8.23 3.89 -17.63
N ILE A 109 -9.29 4.36 -16.97
CA ILE A 109 -10.07 3.52 -16.03
C ILE A 109 -10.64 2.29 -16.76
N THR A 110 -11.13 2.47 -17.98
CA THR A 110 -11.67 1.37 -18.80
C THR A 110 -10.60 0.35 -19.15
N GLU A 111 -9.42 0.80 -19.57
CA GLU A 111 -8.31 -0.10 -19.93
C GLU A 111 -7.73 -0.79 -18.69
N CYS A 112 -7.61 -0.10 -17.54
CA CYS A 112 -7.22 -0.75 -16.29
C CYS A 112 -8.17 -1.89 -15.92
N LYS A 113 -9.48 -1.67 -16.00
CA LYS A 113 -10.46 -2.72 -15.74
C LYS A 113 -10.34 -3.87 -16.72
N LYS A 114 -10.16 -3.59 -18.01
CA LYS A 114 -9.99 -4.61 -19.07
C LYS A 114 -8.72 -5.43 -18.86
N LEU A 115 -7.64 -4.84 -18.35
CA LEU A 115 -6.40 -5.53 -18.00
C LEU A 115 -6.51 -6.37 -16.73
N GLY A 116 -7.55 -6.15 -15.92
CA GLY A 116 -7.79 -6.89 -14.69
C GLY A 116 -7.24 -6.19 -13.42
N PHE A 117 -6.87 -4.92 -13.50
CA PHE A 117 -6.55 -4.18 -12.28
C PHE A 117 -7.75 -4.10 -11.34
N ASP A 118 -7.51 -4.15 -10.05
CA ASP A 118 -8.53 -4.08 -8.99
C ASP A 118 -8.61 -2.69 -8.36
N ILE A 119 -7.47 -2.00 -8.29
CA ILE A 119 -7.29 -0.75 -7.54
C ILE A 119 -6.69 0.31 -8.47
N ILE A 120 -7.30 1.48 -8.49
CA ILE A 120 -6.67 2.70 -9.01
C ILE A 120 -6.23 3.54 -7.82
N GLU A 121 -4.92 3.73 -7.70
CA GLU A 121 -4.36 4.69 -6.76
C GLU A 121 -4.54 6.10 -7.31
N ILE A 122 -5.04 6.99 -6.46
CA ILE A 122 -5.35 8.37 -6.84
C ILE A 122 -4.42 9.26 -6.05
N SER A 123 -3.34 9.70 -6.69
CA SER A 123 -2.36 10.62 -6.11
C SER A 123 -2.38 11.98 -6.81
N ALA A 124 -1.76 12.96 -6.20
CA ALA A 124 -1.49 14.28 -6.75
C ALA A 124 -0.22 14.88 -6.10
N GLY A 125 0.85 14.07 -6.03
CA GLY A 125 2.15 14.50 -5.53
C GLY A 125 2.79 15.55 -6.43
N PHE A 126 2.75 15.33 -7.74
CA PHE A 126 3.35 16.21 -8.75
C PHE A 126 2.39 17.26 -9.34
N ILE A 127 1.09 17.15 -9.09
CA ILE A 127 0.08 18.06 -9.64
C ILE A 127 -0.78 18.62 -8.52
N SER A 128 -1.42 19.74 -8.79
CA SER A 128 -2.42 20.31 -7.89
C SER A 128 -3.80 20.15 -8.51
N ILE A 129 -4.71 19.50 -7.80
CA ILE A 129 -6.11 19.40 -8.18
C ILE A 129 -7.01 19.83 -7.02
N PRO A 130 -8.16 20.49 -7.29
CA PRO A 130 -9.12 20.82 -6.26
C PRO A 130 -9.66 19.57 -5.56
N THR A 131 -9.94 19.66 -4.26
CA THR A 131 -10.45 18.52 -3.50
C THR A 131 -11.75 17.95 -4.10
N ASP A 132 -12.64 18.80 -4.61
CA ASP A 132 -13.88 18.33 -5.23
C ASP A 132 -13.65 17.54 -6.52
N ASP A 133 -12.55 17.80 -7.24
CA ASP A 133 -12.15 16.99 -8.39
C ASP A 133 -11.65 15.61 -7.94
N TRP A 134 -10.92 15.55 -6.83
CA TRP A 134 -10.54 14.28 -6.23
C TRP A 134 -11.75 13.44 -5.83
N LEU A 135 -12.74 14.06 -5.18
CA LEU A 135 -13.96 13.38 -4.78
C LEU A 135 -14.73 12.83 -5.99
N ARG A 136 -14.84 13.63 -7.07
CA ARG A 136 -15.43 13.18 -8.34
C ARG A 136 -14.64 12.01 -8.96
N LEU A 137 -13.32 12.04 -8.87
CA LEU A 137 -12.46 10.98 -9.41
C LEU A 137 -12.61 9.67 -8.61
N ILE A 138 -12.66 9.76 -7.28
CA ILE A 138 -12.94 8.59 -6.39
C ILE A 138 -14.29 7.98 -6.79
N GLU A 139 -15.32 8.80 -6.94
CA GLU A 139 -16.65 8.33 -7.34
C GLU A 139 -16.65 7.69 -8.74
N LEU A 140 -15.95 8.28 -9.70
CA LEU A 140 -15.81 7.74 -11.06
C LEU A 140 -15.15 6.37 -11.07
N VAL A 141 -14.04 6.20 -10.35
CA VAL A 141 -13.34 4.91 -10.21
C VAL A 141 -14.27 3.87 -9.60
N ARG A 142 -14.95 4.21 -8.50
CA ARG A 142 -15.89 3.29 -7.82
C ARG A 142 -17.08 2.90 -8.70
N LYS A 143 -17.66 3.85 -9.44
CA LYS A 143 -18.75 3.57 -10.40
C LYS A 143 -18.31 2.64 -11.53
N SER A 144 -17.04 2.61 -11.86
CA SER A 144 -16.49 1.65 -12.84
C SER A 144 -16.39 0.23 -12.29
N GLY A 145 -16.57 0.03 -10.98
CA GLY A 145 -16.42 -1.24 -10.29
C GLY A 145 -15.00 -1.55 -9.83
N LEU A 146 -14.09 -0.57 -9.87
CA LEU A 146 -12.75 -0.64 -9.31
C LEU A 146 -12.72 0.01 -7.93
N LYS A 147 -11.71 -0.34 -7.13
CA LYS A 147 -11.44 0.29 -5.84
C LYS A 147 -10.62 1.56 -6.05
N ALA A 148 -11.03 2.64 -5.39
CA ALA A 148 -10.24 3.86 -5.32
C ALA A 148 -9.36 3.82 -4.07
N LYS A 149 -8.06 4.01 -4.24
CA LYS A 149 -7.08 4.14 -3.15
C LYS A 149 -6.41 5.52 -3.25
N PRO A 150 -6.99 6.55 -2.62
CA PRO A 150 -6.36 7.87 -2.59
C PRO A 150 -5.08 7.84 -1.78
N GLU A 151 -4.10 8.65 -2.22
CA GLU A 151 -2.87 8.89 -1.51
C GLU A 151 -2.88 10.29 -0.91
N VAL A 152 -2.44 10.41 0.33
CA VAL A 152 -2.37 11.66 1.07
C VAL A 152 -1.01 11.79 1.71
N GLY A 153 -0.36 12.94 1.52
CA GLY A 153 0.89 13.30 2.16
C GLY A 153 0.82 14.71 2.76
N ILE A 154 1.83 15.08 3.50
CA ILE A 154 1.97 16.44 4.04
C ILE A 154 2.96 17.28 3.22
N GLN A 155 3.83 16.65 2.46
CA GLN A 155 4.87 17.28 1.67
C GLN A 155 4.30 17.79 0.35
N PHE A 156 4.64 19.04 -0.04
CA PHE A 156 4.42 19.51 -1.40
C PHE A 156 5.45 18.91 -2.34
N GLY A 157 5.06 18.59 -3.58
CA GLY A 157 5.95 18.06 -4.59
C GLY A 157 6.43 16.61 -4.34
N ALA A 158 5.88 15.90 -3.34
CA ALA A 158 6.19 14.52 -3.08
C ALA A 158 5.70 13.61 -4.21
N GLY A 159 6.52 12.70 -4.64
CA GLY A 159 6.19 11.76 -5.73
C GLY A 159 7.21 10.64 -5.91
N GLY A 160 8.09 10.43 -4.91
CA GLY A 160 9.03 9.31 -4.84
C GLY A 160 10.35 9.51 -5.59
N ALA A 161 10.63 10.71 -6.11
CA ALA A 161 11.88 10.99 -6.82
C ALA A 161 12.43 12.41 -6.58
N THR A 162 11.84 13.15 -5.67
CA THR A 162 12.20 14.54 -5.38
C THR A 162 13.37 14.58 -4.38
N SER A 163 14.37 15.42 -4.61
CA SER A 163 15.47 15.56 -3.67
C SER A 163 15.03 16.21 -2.36
N ALA A 164 15.71 15.90 -1.25
CA ALA A 164 15.40 16.49 0.05
C ALA A 164 15.45 18.05 0.02
N ALA A 165 16.37 18.63 -0.73
CA ALA A 165 16.49 20.09 -0.87
C ALA A 165 15.31 20.72 -1.62
N GLU A 166 14.80 20.03 -2.65
CA GLU A 166 13.59 20.48 -3.37
C GLU A 166 12.35 20.35 -2.48
N LEU A 167 12.21 19.25 -1.75
CA LEU A 167 11.10 19.07 -0.80
C LEU A 167 11.13 20.12 0.30
N GLU A 168 12.30 20.46 0.83
CA GLU A 168 12.45 21.51 1.83
C GLU A 168 12.01 22.88 1.27
N ALA A 169 12.39 23.18 0.04
CA ALA A 169 12.01 24.46 -0.64
C ALA A 169 10.51 24.56 -0.91
N GLU A 170 9.85 23.43 -1.26
CA GLU A 170 8.40 23.39 -1.48
C GLU A 170 7.61 23.48 -0.16
N GLY A 171 8.17 23.00 0.94
CA GLY A 171 7.57 23.01 2.27
C GLY A 171 6.49 21.94 2.50
N THR A 172 5.87 22.01 3.67
CA THR A 172 4.89 21.01 4.12
C THR A 172 3.54 21.62 4.48
N ARG A 173 2.49 20.81 4.34
CA ARG A 173 1.15 21.12 4.84
C ARG A 173 1.03 20.78 6.32
N ASP A 174 0.10 21.43 7.01
CA ASP A 174 -0.29 21.01 8.36
C ASP A 174 -0.85 19.58 8.32
N PRO A 175 -0.44 18.68 9.24
CA PRO A 175 -1.00 17.34 9.36
C PRO A 175 -2.54 17.30 9.49
N ASN A 176 -3.16 18.33 10.07
CA ASN A 176 -4.63 18.43 10.11
C ASN A 176 -5.27 18.51 8.71
N TRP A 177 -4.58 19.11 7.75
CA TRP A 177 -5.05 19.10 6.37
C TRP A 177 -5.11 17.68 5.82
N ALA A 178 -4.04 16.88 6.01
CA ALA A 178 -3.98 15.51 5.55
C ALA A 178 -5.07 14.64 6.20
N ILE A 179 -5.30 14.81 7.51
CA ILE A 179 -6.38 14.14 8.26
C ILE A 179 -7.75 14.50 7.69
N ALA A 180 -8.02 15.78 7.51
CA ALA A 180 -9.30 16.24 6.97
C ALA A 180 -9.55 15.72 5.55
N GLN A 181 -8.50 15.70 4.71
CA GLN A 181 -8.56 15.19 3.35
C GLN A 181 -8.83 13.69 3.34
N ALA A 182 -8.10 12.92 4.15
CA ALA A 182 -8.30 11.47 4.27
C ALA A 182 -9.74 11.12 4.72
N LYS A 183 -10.29 11.85 5.70
CA LYS A 183 -11.69 11.67 6.15
C LYS A 183 -12.67 11.93 5.00
N ARG A 184 -12.51 13.02 4.23
CA ARG A 184 -13.36 13.30 3.06
C ARG A 184 -13.29 12.21 2.00
N PHE A 185 -12.12 11.62 1.77
CA PHE A 185 -11.95 10.52 0.83
C PHE A 185 -12.61 9.23 1.30
N LEU A 186 -12.52 8.92 2.60
CA LEU A 186 -13.24 7.81 3.20
C LEU A 186 -14.76 8.00 3.11
N ASP A 187 -15.26 9.21 3.36
CA ASP A 187 -16.69 9.56 3.23
C ASP A 187 -17.16 9.43 1.77
N ALA A 188 -16.29 9.75 0.79
CA ALA A 188 -16.54 9.51 -0.63
C ALA A 188 -16.48 8.02 -1.02
N GLY A 189 -16.11 7.15 -0.07
CA GLY A 189 -16.15 5.69 -0.18
C GLY A 189 -14.84 5.05 -0.59
N ALA A 190 -13.70 5.71 -0.42
CA ALA A 190 -12.41 5.02 -0.41
C ALA A 190 -12.38 4.01 0.75
N GLU A 191 -11.85 2.82 0.51
CA GLU A 191 -11.77 1.78 1.56
C GLU A 191 -10.53 1.96 2.44
N ILE A 192 -9.44 2.46 1.85
CA ILE A 192 -8.14 2.66 2.49
C ILE A 192 -7.45 3.89 1.87
N ILE A 193 -6.68 4.58 2.67
CA ILE A 193 -5.88 5.75 2.27
C ILE A 193 -4.40 5.35 2.31
N MET A 194 -3.68 5.58 1.21
CA MET A 194 -2.23 5.50 1.18
C MET A 194 -1.63 6.76 1.81
N ILE A 195 -0.67 6.60 2.68
CA ILE A 195 0.08 7.70 3.29
C ILE A 195 1.47 7.74 2.68
N GLU A 196 1.74 8.82 1.95
CA GLU A 196 3.03 9.13 1.35
C GLU A 196 4.12 9.23 2.41
N SER A 197 5.29 8.65 2.15
CA SER A 197 6.44 8.63 3.07
C SER A 197 7.35 9.85 2.96
N GLU A 198 7.43 10.49 1.77
CA GLU A 198 8.26 11.68 1.58
C GLU A 198 7.79 12.83 2.49
N GLY A 199 8.74 13.46 3.14
CA GLY A 199 8.47 14.50 4.14
C GLY A 199 8.03 13.97 5.51
N ILE A 200 7.88 12.65 5.68
CA ILE A 200 7.53 11.99 6.96
C ILE A 200 8.67 11.10 7.44
N THR A 201 8.98 10.04 6.70
CA THR A 201 10.04 9.06 7.01
C THR A 201 11.09 8.95 5.91
N GLU A 202 10.85 9.56 4.77
CA GLU A 202 11.70 9.54 3.59
C GLU A 202 12.10 10.97 3.22
N ASN A 203 13.33 11.17 2.77
CA ASN A 203 13.91 12.46 2.36
C ASN A 203 13.79 13.58 3.41
N VAL A 204 13.94 13.23 4.68
CA VAL A 204 13.94 14.15 5.83
C VAL A 204 15.13 13.85 6.75
N ASP A 205 15.70 14.87 7.35
CA ASP A 205 16.79 14.73 8.33
C ASP A 205 16.32 13.99 9.59
N ARG A 206 15.08 14.22 9.97
CA ARG A 206 14.44 13.60 11.13
C ARG A 206 13.02 13.16 10.81
N TRP A 207 12.71 11.92 11.12
CA TRP A 207 11.35 11.39 10.96
C TRP A 207 10.32 12.19 11.75
N ARG A 208 9.25 12.53 11.09
CA ARG A 208 8.11 13.26 11.65
C ARG A 208 7.08 12.28 12.18
N THR A 209 7.44 11.56 13.23
CA THR A 209 6.64 10.47 13.81
C THR A 209 5.31 10.92 14.40
N GLU A 210 5.17 12.20 14.69
CA GLU A 210 3.92 12.83 15.13
C GLU A 210 2.84 12.81 14.02
N VAL A 211 3.23 12.77 12.75
CA VAL A 211 2.27 12.76 11.64
C VAL A 211 1.51 11.44 11.56
N PRO A 212 2.15 10.26 11.43
CA PRO A 212 1.43 8.99 11.46
C PRO A 212 0.71 8.76 12.78
N ALA A 213 1.25 9.20 13.92
CA ALA A 213 0.56 9.09 15.21
C ALA A 213 -0.80 9.78 15.17
N ARG A 214 -0.85 11.04 14.72
CA ARG A 214 -2.11 11.80 14.61
C ARG A 214 -3.08 11.21 13.59
N LEU A 215 -2.59 10.74 12.44
CA LEU A 215 -3.42 10.07 11.44
C LEU A 215 -4.07 8.80 12.02
N ILE A 216 -3.30 8.00 12.75
CA ILE A 216 -3.78 6.77 13.39
C ILE A 216 -4.81 7.08 14.48
N ASP A 217 -4.54 8.05 15.34
CA ASP A 217 -5.45 8.46 16.42
C ASP A 217 -6.81 8.96 15.89
N GLU A 218 -6.80 9.66 14.75
CA GLU A 218 -7.98 10.29 14.18
C GLU A 218 -8.79 9.41 13.20
N ILE A 219 -8.16 8.38 12.61
CA ILE A 219 -8.74 7.60 11.52
C ILE A 219 -8.75 6.10 11.83
N GLY A 220 -7.75 5.60 12.56
CA GLY A 220 -7.55 4.18 12.83
C GLY A 220 -6.59 3.52 11.82
N THR A 221 -5.85 2.51 12.30
CA THR A 221 -4.84 1.79 11.48
C THR A 221 -5.45 1.00 10.33
N GLU A 222 -6.68 0.52 10.48
CA GLU A 222 -7.36 -0.30 9.48
C GLU A 222 -7.74 0.47 8.20
N LYS A 223 -7.80 1.80 8.27
CA LYS A 223 -8.14 2.69 7.15
C LYS A 223 -6.93 3.33 6.47
N LEU A 224 -5.76 3.11 7.03
CA LEU A 224 -4.51 3.70 6.55
C LEU A 224 -3.57 2.61 6.07
N MET A 225 -2.82 2.88 5.01
CA MET A 225 -1.67 2.09 4.56
C MET A 225 -0.48 3.03 4.44
N PHE A 226 0.62 2.69 5.08
CA PHE A 226 1.80 3.54 5.11
C PHE A 226 2.85 3.05 4.12
N GLU A 227 3.42 3.95 3.34
CA GLU A 227 4.62 3.64 2.58
C GLU A 227 5.79 3.41 3.53
N ALA A 228 6.45 2.29 3.37
CA ALA A 228 7.50 1.82 4.28
C ALA A 228 8.49 0.90 3.55
N ALA A 229 8.97 1.33 2.39
CA ALA A 229 9.92 0.55 1.59
C ALA A 229 11.34 0.49 2.17
N ASP A 230 11.58 1.15 3.30
CA ASP A 230 12.80 1.02 4.09
C ASP A 230 12.55 0.07 5.29
N PRO A 231 13.43 -0.94 5.53
CA PRO A 231 13.30 -1.86 6.66
C PRO A 231 13.23 -1.19 8.03
N ASP A 232 13.93 -0.09 8.24
CA ASP A 232 13.88 0.63 9.52
C ASP A 232 12.52 1.31 9.71
N VAL A 233 11.89 1.78 8.64
CA VAL A 233 10.57 2.41 8.67
C VAL A 233 9.50 1.38 9.01
N PHE A 234 9.43 0.23 8.30
CA PHE A 234 8.41 -0.77 8.66
C PHE A 234 8.65 -1.41 10.03
N ALA A 235 9.91 -1.57 10.45
CA ALA A 235 10.23 -2.04 11.79
C ALA A 235 9.72 -1.04 12.86
N TRP A 236 9.84 0.26 12.60
CA TRP A 236 9.31 1.29 13.49
C TRP A 236 7.77 1.24 13.58
N TYR A 237 7.07 1.08 12.45
CA TYR A 237 5.62 0.93 12.44
C TYR A 237 5.17 -0.30 13.23
N ILE A 238 5.78 -1.46 12.99
CA ILE A 238 5.44 -2.71 13.70
C ILE A 238 5.72 -2.57 15.20
N LYS A 239 6.84 -1.97 15.58
CA LYS A 239 7.22 -1.75 16.97
C LYS A 239 6.24 -0.87 17.76
N ASN A 240 5.68 0.15 17.11
CA ASN A 240 4.89 1.17 17.79
C ASN A 240 3.39 0.97 17.62
N TYR A 241 2.94 0.33 16.53
CA TYR A 241 1.52 0.15 16.21
C TYR A 241 1.10 -1.33 16.07
N GLY A 242 2.03 -2.26 16.26
CA GLY A 242 1.73 -3.70 16.27
C GLY A 242 1.73 -4.36 14.89
N ALA A 243 1.49 -5.68 14.90
CA ALA A 243 1.57 -6.51 13.71
C ALA A 243 0.48 -6.22 12.66
N ASP A 244 -0.61 -5.58 13.06
CA ASP A 244 -1.81 -5.35 12.23
C ASP A 244 -1.79 -4.01 11.47
N VAL A 245 -0.69 -3.23 11.50
CA VAL A 245 -0.55 -2.02 10.68
C VAL A 245 -0.44 -2.39 9.20
N ASN A 246 -1.13 -1.65 8.32
CA ASN A 246 -1.08 -1.89 6.87
C ASN A 246 0.12 -1.17 6.27
N LEU A 247 0.90 -1.87 5.44
CA LEU A 247 2.17 -1.37 4.92
C LEU A 247 2.31 -1.65 3.42
N PHE A 248 2.86 -0.67 2.70
CA PHE A 248 3.42 -0.85 1.38
C PHE A 248 4.94 -0.96 1.49
N ILE A 249 5.51 -2.03 0.94
CA ILE A 249 6.94 -2.35 1.05
C ILE A 249 7.52 -2.73 -0.32
N ASP A 250 8.85 -2.82 -0.40
CA ASP A 250 9.47 -3.45 -1.55
C ASP A 250 9.25 -4.98 -1.54
N HIS A 251 9.02 -5.57 -2.71
CA HIS A 251 8.75 -7.02 -2.84
C HIS A 251 9.84 -7.89 -2.23
N SER A 252 11.09 -7.44 -2.25
CA SER A 252 12.25 -8.18 -1.71
C SER A 252 12.26 -8.26 -0.18
N GLN A 253 11.42 -7.46 0.48
CA GLN A 253 11.41 -7.32 1.94
C GLN A 253 10.28 -8.11 2.63
N ILE A 254 9.45 -8.83 1.87
CA ILE A 254 8.27 -9.53 2.42
C ILE A 254 8.63 -10.50 3.55
N ILE A 255 9.72 -11.27 3.41
CA ILE A 255 10.16 -12.23 4.44
C ILE A 255 10.54 -11.50 5.72
N GLN A 256 11.31 -10.41 5.59
CA GLN A 256 11.77 -9.63 6.74
C GLN A 256 10.58 -9.01 7.51
N LEU A 257 9.64 -8.40 6.78
CA LEU A 257 8.42 -7.85 7.38
C LEU A 257 7.62 -8.93 8.12
N GLU A 258 7.42 -10.09 7.50
CA GLU A 258 6.63 -11.15 8.12
C GLU A 258 7.32 -11.80 9.32
N CYS A 259 8.64 -11.91 9.32
CA CYS A 259 9.40 -12.33 10.50
C CYS A 259 9.20 -11.37 11.69
N LEU A 260 9.14 -10.05 11.43
CA LEU A 260 8.83 -9.05 12.45
C LEU A 260 7.39 -9.20 12.98
N ARG A 261 6.42 -9.29 12.06
CA ARG A 261 4.99 -9.45 12.42
C ARG A 261 4.76 -10.74 13.20
N ALA A 262 5.39 -11.82 12.80
CA ALA A 262 5.30 -13.11 13.46
C ALA A 262 5.99 -13.14 14.85
N GLY A 263 6.82 -12.16 15.16
CA GLY A 263 7.57 -12.11 16.40
C GLY A 263 8.68 -13.15 16.52
N ILE A 264 9.08 -13.77 15.40
CA ILE A 264 10.12 -14.83 15.37
C ILE A 264 11.52 -14.30 15.12
N TRP A 265 11.62 -13.13 14.51
CA TRP A 265 12.88 -12.45 14.25
C TRP A 265 12.67 -10.95 14.16
N GLY A 266 13.74 -10.22 14.35
CA GLY A 266 13.73 -8.76 14.25
C GLY A 266 15.09 -8.21 14.62
N THR A 267 15.18 -6.90 14.72
CA THR A 267 16.32 -6.27 15.35
C THR A 267 16.33 -6.57 16.84
N LYS A 268 17.49 -6.45 17.48
CA LYS A 268 17.62 -6.62 18.95
C LYS A 268 16.56 -5.82 19.74
N SER A 269 16.12 -4.68 19.22
CA SER A 269 15.11 -3.83 19.83
C SER A 269 13.68 -4.34 19.71
N LEU A 270 13.42 -5.29 18.82
CA LEU A 270 12.08 -5.82 18.52
C LEU A 270 11.84 -7.23 19.05
N TRP A 271 12.91 -7.95 19.42
CA TRP A 271 12.80 -9.31 19.92
C TRP A 271 11.89 -9.40 21.14
N GLY A 272 10.81 -10.17 21.01
CA GLY A 272 9.83 -10.36 22.08
C GLY A 272 8.92 -9.16 22.36
N ARG A 273 9.00 -8.07 21.58
CA ARG A 273 8.16 -6.86 21.78
C ARG A 273 6.88 -6.87 20.96
N VAL A 274 6.89 -7.54 19.84
CA VAL A 274 5.71 -7.64 18.97
C VAL A 274 4.91 -8.85 19.39
N VAL A 275 3.81 -8.61 20.07
CA VAL A 275 2.92 -9.66 20.60
C VAL A 275 1.50 -9.43 20.13
N THR A 276 0.78 -10.53 19.87
CA THR A 276 -0.66 -10.52 19.64
C THR A 276 -1.35 -11.34 20.75
N TYR A 277 -2.54 -10.89 21.12
CA TYR A 277 -3.42 -11.65 21.99
C TYR A 277 -4.72 -11.94 21.26
N LYS A 278 -5.10 -13.20 21.24
CA LYS A 278 -6.42 -13.64 20.79
C LYS A 278 -7.00 -14.53 21.87
N GLU A 279 -8.24 -14.26 22.24
CA GLU A 279 -8.97 -15.16 23.10
C GLU A 279 -9.02 -16.56 22.46
N SER A 280 -8.67 -17.58 23.26
CA SER A 280 -8.87 -18.97 22.83
C SER A 280 -10.37 -19.13 22.51
N ARG A 281 -10.68 -19.44 21.28
CA ARG A 281 -12.04 -19.88 20.95
C ARG A 281 -12.22 -21.26 21.59
N GLU A 282 -13.02 -21.30 22.66
CA GLU A 282 -13.55 -22.55 23.20
C GLU A 282 -14.31 -23.34 22.13
#